data_1fbc9390517386bdc4e7dd54fde25ede
#
_entry.id   1fbc9390517386bdc4e7dd54fde25ede
#
_cell.length_a   1.000
_cell.length_b   1.000
_cell.length_c   1.000
_cell.angle_alpha   90.00
_cell.angle_beta   90.00
_cell.angle_gamma   90.00
#
_symmetry.space_group_name_H-M   'P 1'
#
loop_
_entity.id
_entity.type
_entity.pdbx_description
1 polymer ?
#
loop_
_entity_poly.entity_id
_entity_poly.type
_entity_poly.pdbx_seq_one_letter_code
_entity_poly.pdbx_strand_id
1 'polypeptide(L)'
;MNSKLRNSLLDTALALAASAVIILMGATIAAADDAKKYEAEFTADGKLVRPSGWREWVFVGSPLTPNSLNGGEAAFPEFHSVYIDPESWEHYKKTGEFREGTMFAKELTLVGDTAGTSGIGFFNGDLQGFEIAHKDTNRYSKETDGWAYYSFGHKPEPYDDAAAAMPTAACAACHTAAAAEDMVFTQYYPILEAAKAAGDDGAGIGGKK
;
A
#
# COMPACT_ATOMS: atom_id res chain seq x y z
N MET A 1 3.91 -7.31 64.14
CA MET A 1 4.42 -7.25 62.74
C MET A 1 5.36 -6.06 62.66
N ASN A 2 6.61 -6.29 62.33
CA ASN A 2 7.73 -5.33 62.53
C ASN A 2 7.62 -4.19 61.51
N SER A 3 7.75 -2.92 61.92
CA SER A 3 7.59 -1.74 61.07
C SER A 3 8.52 -1.74 59.83
N LYS A 4 9.68 -2.37 59.94
CA LYS A 4 10.63 -2.56 58.83
C LYS A 4 10.11 -3.48 57.73
N LEU A 5 9.34 -4.53 58.03
CA LEU A 5 8.74 -5.39 57.04
C LEU A 5 7.59 -4.68 56.28
N ARG A 6 6.85 -3.81 56.94
CA ARG A 6 5.73 -3.06 56.33
C ARG A 6 6.22 -2.01 55.33
N ASN A 7 7.29 -1.35 55.63
CA ASN A 7 7.91 -0.37 54.72
C ASN A 7 8.54 -1.06 53.48
N SER A 8 9.20 -2.21 53.66
CA SER A 8 9.79 -2.97 52.54
C SER A 8 8.73 -3.50 51.57
N LEU A 9 7.56 -3.92 52.06
CA LEU A 9 6.46 -4.37 51.18
C LEU A 9 5.78 -3.22 50.42
N LEU A 10 5.70 -2.04 51.03
CA LEU A 10 5.19 -0.82 50.39
C LEU A 10 6.12 -0.33 49.28
N ASP A 11 7.43 -0.32 49.51
CA ASP A 11 8.41 0.09 48.52
C ASP A 11 8.48 -0.86 47.32
N THR A 12 8.33 -2.17 47.56
CA THR A 12 8.27 -3.18 46.48
C THR A 12 7.00 -3.06 45.65
N ALA A 13 5.85 -2.79 46.28
CA ALA A 13 4.57 -2.60 45.56
C ALA A 13 4.59 -1.30 44.73
N LEU A 14 5.20 -0.23 45.23
CA LEU A 14 5.34 1.03 44.51
C LEU A 14 6.27 0.89 43.27
N ALA A 15 7.35 0.14 43.40
CA ALA A 15 8.28 -0.11 42.31
C ALA A 15 7.66 -0.96 41.17
N LEU A 16 6.88 -1.95 41.53
CA LEU A 16 6.15 -2.81 40.56
C LEU A 16 5.04 -2.05 39.84
N ALA A 17 4.32 -1.15 40.52
CA ALA A 17 3.30 -0.30 39.90
C ALA A 17 3.89 0.72 38.93
N ALA A 18 5.03 1.34 39.26
CA ALA A 18 5.73 2.27 38.38
C ALA A 18 6.26 1.59 37.11
N SER A 19 6.78 0.38 37.22
CA SER A 19 7.27 -0.41 36.08
C SER A 19 6.14 -0.82 35.12
N ALA A 20 4.97 -1.19 35.65
CA ALA A 20 3.81 -1.54 34.82
C ALA A 20 3.25 -0.34 34.03
N VAL A 21 3.25 0.86 34.62
CA VAL A 21 2.79 2.09 33.95
C VAL A 21 3.74 2.50 32.82
N ILE A 22 5.06 2.35 32.99
CA ILE A 22 6.05 2.67 31.96
C ILE A 22 5.93 1.71 30.77
N ILE A 23 5.68 0.42 31.01
CA ILE A 23 5.49 -0.59 29.94
C ILE A 23 4.19 -0.31 29.17
N LEU A 24 3.10 0.08 29.85
CA LEU A 24 1.82 0.41 29.19
C LEU A 24 1.94 1.69 28.34
N MET A 25 2.63 2.72 28.82
CA MET A 25 2.87 3.95 28.05
C MET A 25 3.78 3.72 26.84
N GLY A 26 4.81 2.88 26.97
CA GLY A 26 5.69 2.52 25.86
C GLY A 26 4.97 1.77 24.73
N ALA A 27 4.07 0.85 25.08
CA ALA A 27 3.28 0.09 24.12
C ALA A 27 2.24 0.97 23.37
N THR A 28 1.66 1.97 24.04
CA THR A 28 0.70 2.87 23.37
C THR A 28 1.37 3.88 22.45
N ILE A 29 2.60 4.33 22.74
CA ILE A 29 3.35 5.24 21.86
C ILE A 29 3.81 4.50 20.60
N ALA A 30 4.32 3.27 20.71
CA ALA A 30 4.71 2.46 19.56
C ALA A 30 3.52 2.14 18.64
N ALA A 31 2.35 1.79 19.19
CA ALA A 31 1.15 1.52 18.41
C ALA A 31 0.58 2.76 17.73
N ALA A 32 0.76 3.96 18.30
CA ALA A 32 0.30 5.21 17.69
C ALA A 32 1.21 5.69 16.54
N ASP A 33 2.50 5.36 16.59
CA ASP A 33 3.45 5.70 15.53
C ASP A 33 3.31 4.74 14.32
N ASP A 34 3.03 3.46 14.55
CA ASP A 34 2.73 2.50 13.50
C ASP A 34 1.39 2.79 12.79
N ALA A 35 0.38 3.31 13.52
CA ALA A 35 -0.92 3.66 12.94
C ALA A 35 -0.85 4.85 11.96
N LYS A 36 0.10 5.76 12.12
CA LYS A 36 0.33 6.90 11.21
C LYS A 36 1.14 6.56 9.97
N LYS A 37 1.86 5.46 9.98
CA LYS A 37 2.82 5.08 8.93
C LYS A 37 2.16 4.88 7.56
N TYR A 38 0.87 4.56 7.52
CA TYR A 38 0.12 4.24 6.30
C TYR A 38 -1.07 5.19 6.05
N GLU A 39 -1.10 6.34 6.70
CA GLU A 39 -2.06 7.41 6.41
C GLU A 39 -1.52 8.32 5.31
N ALA A 40 -2.41 8.75 4.40
CA ALA A 40 -2.05 9.70 3.37
C ALA A 40 -1.83 11.10 3.97
N GLU A 41 -0.65 11.65 3.74
CA GLU A 41 -0.30 13.00 4.16
C GLU A 41 -0.47 13.99 3.00
N PHE A 42 -0.93 15.20 3.30
CA PHE A 42 -1.16 16.23 2.30
C PHE A 42 -0.46 17.53 2.69
N THR A 43 0.12 18.20 1.70
CA THR A 43 0.67 19.55 1.84
C THR A 43 -0.45 20.56 2.07
N ALA A 44 -0.09 21.76 2.51
CA ALA A 44 -1.06 22.85 2.74
C ALA A 44 -1.84 23.27 1.46
N ASP A 45 -1.26 23.04 0.28
CA ASP A 45 -1.89 23.26 -1.03
C ASP A 45 -2.61 22.02 -1.58
N GLY A 46 -2.78 20.98 -0.76
CA GLY A 46 -3.61 19.81 -1.05
C GLY A 46 -2.97 18.73 -1.92
N LYS A 47 -1.65 18.78 -2.16
CA LYS A 47 -0.93 17.73 -2.85
C LYS A 47 -0.68 16.55 -1.92
N LEU A 48 -0.76 15.32 -2.45
CA LEU A 48 -0.35 14.12 -1.72
C LEU A 48 1.17 14.14 -1.54
N VAL A 49 1.63 14.02 -0.31
CA VAL A 49 3.05 13.79 0.01
C VAL A 49 3.40 12.35 -0.39
N ARG A 50 4.53 12.17 -1.05
CA ARG A 50 4.97 10.84 -1.48
C ARG A 50 5.19 9.94 -0.28
N PRO A 51 4.44 8.82 -0.15
CA PRO A 51 4.65 7.87 0.93
C PRO A 51 6.08 7.36 0.94
N SER A 52 6.65 7.14 2.12
CA SER A 52 7.95 6.49 2.27
C SER A 52 7.77 4.97 2.46
N GLY A 53 8.77 4.20 2.10
CA GLY A 53 8.83 2.76 2.41
C GLY A 53 7.81 1.90 1.66
N TRP A 54 7.25 2.36 0.54
CA TRP A 54 6.28 1.58 -0.24
C TRP A 54 6.83 0.23 -0.75
N ARG A 55 8.13 0.08 -0.89
CA ARG A 55 8.77 -1.19 -1.26
C ARG A 55 8.71 -2.25 -0.16
N GLU A 56 8.29 -1.85 1.05
CA GLU A 56 7.99 -2.74 2.19
C GLU A 56 6.50 -3.12 2.25
N TRP A 57 5.65 -2.52 1.38
CA TRP A 57 4.23 -2.82 1.32
C TRP A 57 3.99 -4.20 0.69
N VAL A 58 2.76 -4.68 0.74
CA VAL A 58 2.42 -6.00 0.21
C VAL A 58 2.33 -5.95 -1.31
N PHE A 59 3.22 -6.66 -1.98
CA PHE A 59 3.19 -6.83 -3.43
C PHE A 59 1.94 -7.60 -3.85
N VAL A 60 1.20 -7.11 -4.85
CA VAL A 60 -0.04 -7.74 -5.31
C VAL A 60 0.03 -8.24 -6.75
N GLY A 61 0.88 -7.66 -7.58
CA GLY A 61 1.05 -8.09 -8.97
C GLY A 61 1.95 -7.14 -9.76
N SER A 62 2.38 -7.61 -10.94
CA SER A 62 3.23 -6.82 -11.86
C SER A 62 2.84 -7.09 -13.32
N PRO A 63 1.70 -6.57 -13.80
CA PRO A 63 1.34 -6.67 -15.20
C PRO A 63 2.36 -5.96 -16.09
N LEU A 64 2.48 -6.45 -17.32
CA LEU A 64 3.37 -5.89 -18.35
C LEU A 64 2.63 -5.87 -19.69
N THR A 65 2.63 -4.71 -20.35
CA THR A 65 2.10 -4.54 -21.71
C THR A 65 3.20 -4.01 -22.63
N PRO A 66 4.20 -4.84 -23.03
CA PRO A 66 5.40 -4.37 -23.69
C PRO A 66 5.09 -3.86 -25.12
N ASN A 67 5.84 -2.90 -25.59
CA ASN A 67 5.74 -2.36 -26.95
C ASN A 67 5.78 -3.45 -28.02
N SER A 68 6.61 -4.47 -27.85
CA SER A 68 6.78 -5.57 -28.81
C SER A 68 5.51 -6.40 -29.05
N LEU A 69 4.55 -6.41 -28.13
CA LEU A 69 3.28 -7.09 -28.26
C LEU A 69 2.12 -6.12 -28.62
N ASN A 70 2.39 -4.82 -28.71
CA ASN A 70 1.41 -3.75 -28.89
C ASN A 70 1.73 -2.85 -30.10
N GLY A 71 2.31 -3.40 -31.16
CA GLY A 71 2.62 -2.67 -32.38
C GLY A 71 3.69 -1.58 -32.23
N GLY A 72 4.42 -1.57 -31.14
CA GLY A 72 5.43 -0.55 -30.80
C GLY A 72 4.92 0.62 -29.94
N GLU A 73 3.62 0.67 -29.64
CA GLU A 73 2.97 1.84 -29.04
C GLU A 73 2.03 1.46 -27.87
N ALA A 74 2.54 0.72 -26.87
CA ALA A 74 1.79 0.48 -25.64
C ALA A 74 1.64 1.80 -24.86
N ALA A 75 0.46 2.01 -24.25
CA ALA A 75 0.21 3.20 -23.43
C ALA A 75 1.11 3.26 -22.19
N PHE A 76 1.44 2.10 -21.62
CA PHE A 76 2.36 1.92 -20.49
C PHE A 76 3.19 0.66 -20.75
N PRO A 77 4.36 0.78 -21.44
CA PRO A 77 5.17 -0.37 -21.84
C PRO A 77 6.02 -0.97 -20.72
N GLU A 78 5.97 -0.39 -19.53
CA GLU A 78 6.77 -0.77 -18.37
C GLU A 78 6.14 -1.96 -17.62
N PHE A 79 6.92 -2.60 -16.74
CA PHE A 79 6.38 -3.39 -15.65
C PHE A 79 5.70 -2.48 -14.65
N HIS A 80 4.52 -2.86 -14.20
CA HIS A 80 3.73 -2.16 -13.18
C HIS A 80 3.81 -2.94 -11.87
N SER A 81 4.87 -2.76 -11.09
CA SER A 81 4.97 -3.39 -9.77
C SER A 81 4.05 -2.70 -8.78
N VAL A 82 2.96 -3.38 -8.38
CA VAL A 82 1.90 -2.80 -7.55
C VAL A 82 1.93 -3.38 -6.15
N TYR A 83 1.82 -2.48 -5.18
CA TYR A 83 1.83 -2.77 -3.75
C TYR A 83 0.64 -2.13 -3.08
N ILE A 84 0.02 -2.82 -2.12
CA ILE A 84 -1.02 -2.26 -1.24
C ILE A 84 -0.43 -1.96 0.14
N ASP A 85 -0.85 -0.87 0.78
CA ASP A 85 -0.42 -0.57 2.14
C ASP A 85 -0.83 -1.70 3.11
N PRO A 86 0.01 -2.00 4.12
CA PRO A 86 -0.21 -3.15 4.99
C PRO A 86 -1.53 -3.13 5.77
N GLU A 87 -2.01 -1.96 6.16
CA GLU A 87 -3.26 -1.85 6.91
C GLU A 87 -4.48 -2.14 6.01
N SER A 88 -4.47 -1.61 4.79
CA SER A 88 -5.51 -1.91 3.79
C SER A 88 -5.47 -3.36 3.34
N TRP A 89 -4.28 -3.96 3.25
CA TRP A 89 -4.12 -5.38 3.01
C TRP A 89 -4.77 -6.24 4.12
N GLU A 90 -4.51 -5.90 5.41
CA GLU A 90 -5.13 -6.61 6.53
C GLU A 90 -6.66 -6.47 6.55
N HIS A 91 -7.17 -5.30 6.14
CA HIS A 91 -8.60 -5.08 5.98
C HIS A 91 -9.17 -5.92 4.83
N TYR A 92 -8.56 -5.85 3.65
CA TYR A 92 -9.01 -6.56 2.46
C TYR A 92 -9.06 -8.08 2.66
N LYS A 93 -8.07 -8.67 3.31
CA LYS A 93 -8.07 -10.10 3.66
C LYS A 93 -9.27 -10.53 4.50
N LYS A 94 -9.83 -9.64 5.30
CA LYS A 94 -10.94 -9.93 6.22
C LYS A 94 -12.30 -9.67 5.61
N THR A 95 -12.39 -8.71 4.70
CA THR A 95 -13.68 -8.18 4.20
C THR A 95 -13.88 -8.37 2.70
N GLY A 96 -12.82 -8.53 1.92
CA GLY A 96 -12.84 -8.47 0.46
C GLY A 96 -13.10 -7.07 -0.10
N GLU A 97 -13.00 -6.02 0.73
CA GLU A 97 -13.29 -4.62 0.37
C GLU A 97 -12.10 -3.70 0.66
N PHE A 98 -11.96 -2.62 -0.11
CA PHE A 98 -10.95 -1.59 0.13
C PHE A 98 -11.51 -0.53 1.10
N ARG A 99 -10.82 -0.34 2.23
CA ARG A 99 -11.20 0.65 3.26
C ARG A 99 -10.93 2.09 2.79
N GLU A 100 -11.53 3.06 3.48
CA GLU A 100 -11.11 4.45 3.39
C GLU A 100 -9.63 4.59 3.79
N GLY A 101 -8.89 5.43 3.07
CA GLY A 101 -7.45 5.60 3.23
C GLY A 101 -6.59 4.55 2.53
N THR A 102 -7.18 3.57 1.81
CA THR A 102 -6.40 2.59 1.04
C THR A 102 -5.46 3.30 0.07
N MET A 103 -4.19 2.90 0.08
CA MET A 103 -3.20 3.32 -0.90
C MET A 103 -2.65 2.12 -1.67
N PHE A 104 -2.60 2.28 -3.01
CA PHE A 104 -1.80 1.43 -3.87
C PHE A 104 -0.61 2.23 -4.39
N ALA A 105 0.58 1.69 -4.23
CA ALA A 105 1.79 2.20 -4.86
C ALA A 105 2.06 1.41 -6.14
N LYS A 106 2.30 2.11 -7.25
CA LYS A 106 2.71 1.52 -8.51
C LYS A 106 4.08 2.07 -8.90
N GLU A 107 5.07 1.19 -8.92
CA GLU A 107 6.42 1.51 -9.40
C GLU A 107 6.58 0.97 -10.81
N LEU A 108 7.02 1.83 -11.71
CA LEU A 108 7.25 1.53 -13.12
C LEU A 108 8.72 1.21 -13.35
N THR A 109 8.99 0.08 -14.01
CA THR A 109 10.34 -0.28 -14.46
C THR A 109 10.31 -0.58 -15.96
N LEU A 110 11.30 -0.07 -16.68
CA LEU A 110 11.44 -0.33 -18.09
C LEU A 110 11.58 -1.84 -18.36
N VAL A 111 11.21 -2.26 -19.54
CA VAL A 111 11.67 -3.54 -20.07
C VAL A 111 13.17 -3.38 -20.40
N GLY A 112 14.00 -4.11 -19.70
CA GLY A 112 15.43 -4.20 -19.91
C GLY A 112 15.80 -5.30 -20.92
N ASP A 113 16.59 -6.27 -20.47
CA ASP A 113 16.99 -7.39 -21.31
C ASP A 113 15.81 -8.30 -21.67
N THR A 114 15.90 -8.95 -22.83
CA THR A 114 14.95 -9.96 -23.29
C THR A 114 15.52 -11.37 -23.30
N ALA A 115 16.77 -11.53 -22.86
CA ALA A 115 17.45 -12.81 -22.70
C ALA A 115 18.15 -12.86 -21.34
N GLY A 116 17.87 -13.88 -20.57
CA GLY A 116 18.46 -14.11 -19.25
C GLY A 116 18.86 -15.56 -19.06
N THR A 117 19.44 -15.89 -17.90
CA THR A 117 19.88 -17.24 -17.55
C THR A 117 18.74 -18.27 -17.59
N SER A 118 17.52 -17.85 -17.28
CA SER A 118 16.32 -18.70 -17.30
C SER A 118 15.67 -18.83 -18.68
N GLY A 119 16.19 -18.14 -19.70
CA GLY A 119 15.66 -18.19 -21.05
C GLY A 119 15.30 -16.81 -21.63
N ILE A 120 14.55 -16.83 -22.75
CA ILE A 120 14.03 -15.61 -23.39
C ILE A 120 12.75 -15.19 -22.68
N GLY A 121 12.65 -13.89 -22.38
CA GLY A 121 11.52 -13.30 -21.67
C GLY A 121 11.68 -11.79 -21.55
N PHE A 122 10.95 -11.18 -20.64
CA PHE A 122 11.06 -9.77 -20.30
C PHE A 122 11.64 -9.65 -18.89
N PHE A 123 12.71 -8.88 -18.74
CA PHE A 123 13.39 -8.64 -17.47
C PHE A 123 13.30 -7.17 -17.10
N ASN A 124 13.20 -6.86 -15.80
CA ASN A 124 13.15 -5.49 -15.34
C ASN A 124 14.45 -4.76 -15.72
N GLY A 125 14.30 -3.54 -16.26
CA GLY A 125 15.34 -2.57 -16.48
C GLY A 125 15.35 -1.48 -15.41
N ASP A 126 15.64 -0.26 -15.83
CA ASP A 126 15.75 0.89 -14.93
C ASP A 126 14.38 1.32 -14.39
N LEU A 127 14.39 1.93 -13.21
CA LEU A 127 13.23 2.59 -12.63
C LEU A 127 12.79 3.76 -13.51
N GLN A 128 11.48 3.87 -13.78
CA GLN A 128 10.95 4.84 -14.74
C GLN A 128 9.81 5.70 -14.19
N GLY A 129 9.21 5.35 -13.06
CA GLY A 129 8.12 6.16 -12.53
C GLY A 129 7.53 5.64 -11.24
N PHE A 130 6.78 6.51 -10.57
CA PHE A 130 6.10 6.19 -9.33
C PHE A 130 4.73 6.86 -9.26
N GLU A 131 3.72 6.09 -8.94
CA GLU A 131 2.33 6.53 -8.87
C GLU A 131 1.64 5.98 -7.63
N ILE A 132 0.67 6.73 -7.11
CA ILE A 132 -0.21 6.31 -6.01
C ILE A 132 -1.66 6.40 -6.47
N ALA A 133 -2.46 5.37 -6.18
CA ALA A 133 -3.91 5.46 -6.10
C ALA A 133 -4.30 5.53 -4.62
N HIS A 134 -5.18 6.48 -4.25
CA HIS A 134 -5.63 6.69 -2.89
C HIS A 134 -7.15 6.79 -2.84
N LYS A 135 -7.78 6.11 -1.88
CA LYS A 135 -9.23 6.10 -1.65
C LYS A 135 -9.61 7.01 -0.49
N ASP A 136 -10.48 7.98 -0.77
CA ASP A 136 -11.12 8.83 0.25
C ASP A 136 -12.44 9.37 -0.31
N THR A 137 -13.56 8.76 0.07
CA THR A 137 -14.90 9.12 -0.44
C THR A 137 -15.37 10.49 0.07
N ASN A 138 -14.73 11.07 1.09
CA ASN A 138 -15.02 12.41 1.57
C ASN A 138 -14.26 13.49 0.78
N ARG A 139 -13.11 13.12 0.20
CA ARG A 139 -12.22 14.05 -0.51
C ARG A 139 -12.43 14.03 -2.02
N TYR A 140 -12.73 12.87 -2.60
CA TYR A 140 -12.76 12.70 -4.06
C TYR A 140 -14.17 12.49 -4.62
N SER A 141 -14.28 12.57 -5.94
CA SER A 141 -15.55 12.48 -6.65
C SER A 141 -16.20 11.11 -6.51
N LYS A 142 -17.53 11.10 -6.45
CA LYS A 142 -18.32 9.87 -6.57
C LYS A 142 -18.21 9.22 -7.96
N GLU A 143 -17.82 9.98 -8.99
CA GLU A 143 -17.61 9.44 -10.35
C GLU A 143 -16.42 8.48 -10.42
N THR A 144 -15.55 8.51 -9.41
CA THR A 144 -14.38 7.64 -9.28
C THR A 144 -14.49 6.75 -8.04
N ASP A 145 -15.68 6.55 -7.48
CA ASP A 145 -15.93 5.81 -6.24
C ASP A 145 -15.00 6.23 -5.07
N GLY A 146 -14.64 7.53 -5.05
CA GLY A 146 -13.74 8.10 -4.04
C GLY A 146 -12.25 7.78 -4.27
N TRP A 147 -11.84 7.40 -5.46
CA TRP A 147 -10.42 7.23 -5.80
C TRP A 147 -9.84 8.45 -6.49
N ALA A 148 -8.57 8.74 -6.19
CA ALA A 148 -7.74 9.68 -6.93
C ALA A 148 -6.35 9.08 -7.19
N TYR A 149 -5.73 9.55 -8.27
CA TYR A 149 -4.46 9.03 -8.79
C TYR A 149 -3.43 10.15 -8.80
N TYR A 150 -2.20 9.84 -8.43
CA TYR A 150 -1.09 10.79 -8.27
C TYR A 150 0.13 10.24 -8.98
N SER A 151 0.78 11.06 -9.80
CA SER A 151 2.07 10.74 -10.42
C SER A 151 3.16 11.57 -9.77
N PHE A 152 4.16 10.92 -9.21
CA PHE A 152 5.35 11.54 -8.62
C PHE A 152 6.50 11.64 -9.63
N GLY A 153 6.19 11.43 -10.90
CA GLY A 153 7.06 11.56 -12.05
C GLY A 153 7.14 10.26 -12.86
N HIS A 154 7.10 10.41 -14.19
CA HIS A 154 7.40 9.37 -15.16
C HIS A 154 8.85 9.58 -15.63
N LYS A 155 9.80 9.27 -14.75
CA LYS A 155 11.24 9.50 -14.88
C LYS A 155 12.00 8.59 -13.92
N PRO A 156 13.31 8.38 -14.11
CA PRO A 156 14.16 7.77 -13.09
C PRO A 156 14.12 8.53 -11.75
N GLU A 157 14.45 7.83 -10.66
CA GLU A 157 14.64 8.52 -9.36
C GLU A 157 15.68 9.66 -9.44
N PRO A 158 15.53 10.71 -8.61
CA PRO A 158 14.54 10.86 -7.54
C PRO A 158 13.15 11.25 -8.05
N TYR A 159 12.12 10.66 -7.46
CA TYR A 159 10.73 11.05 -7.69
C TYR A 159 10.39 12.35 -6.96
N ASP A 160 9.32 13.02 -7.38
CA ASP A 160 8.85 14.25 -6.74
C ASP A 160 8.36 13.97 -5.30
N ASP A 161 8.54 14.93 -4.37
CA ASP A 161 8.17 14.74 -2.97
C ASP A 161 6.67 14.87 -2.71
N ALA A 162 5.94 15.56 -3.60
CA ALA A 162 4.49 15.70 -3.53
C ALA A 162 3.89 15.87 -4.92
N ALA A 163 2.67 15.36 -5.12
CA ALA A 163 1.96 15.40 -6.39
C ALA A 163 0.53 15.91 -6.23
N ALA A 164 0.04 16.68 -7.21
CA ALA A 164 -1.38 16.99 -7.33
C ALA A 164 -2.14 15.76 -7.87
N ALA A 165 -3.43 15.65 -7.52
CA ALA A 165 -4.28 14.65 -8.12
C ALA A 165 -4.34 14.81 -9.64
N MET A 166 -4.20 13.72 -10.36
CA MET A 166 -4.33 13.69 -11.81
C MET A 166 -5.77 13.98 -12.24
N PRO A 167 -5.99 14.65 -13.38
CA PRO A 167 -7.33 14.81 -13.93
C PRO A 167 -8.03 13.46 -14.10
N THR A 168 -9.32 13.39 -13.78
CA THR A 168 -10.13 12.16 -13.90
C THR A 168 -10.00 11.51 -15.28
N ALA A 169 -9.99 12.32 -16.35
CA ALA A 169 -9.84 11.82 -17.72
C ALA A 169 -8.47 11.17 -18.00
N ALA A 170 -7.45 11.40 -17.18
CA ALA A 170 -6.11 10.86 -17.42
C ALA A 170 -5.98 9.41 -16.92
N CYS A 171 -6.28 9.15 -15.65
CA CYS A 171 -6.08 7.84 -15.03
C CYS A 171 -7.42 7.13 -14.77
N ALA A 172 -8.37 7.81 -14.14
CA ALA A 172 -9.62 7.22 -13.71
C ALA A 172 -10.48 6.70 -14.87
N ALA A 173 -10.35 7.26 -16.09
CA ALA A 173 -11.12 6.80 -17.24
C ALA A 173 -10.90 5.30 -17.56
N CYS A 174 -9.64 4.84 -17.55
CA CYS A 174 -9.32 3.43 -17.76
C CYS A 174 -9.81 2.55 -16.59
N HIS A 175 -9.65 3.04 -15.36
CA HIS A 175 -10.12 2.32 -14.18
C HIS A 175 -11.64 2.18 -14.18
N THR A 176 -12.38 3.25 -14.44
CA THR A 176 -13.86 3.21 -14.58
C THR A 176 -14.31 2.25 -15.69
N ALA A 177 -13.58 2.20 -16.81
CA ALA A 177 -14.00 1.40 -17.97
C ALA A 177 -13.70 -0.10 -17.83
N ALA A 178 -12.66 -0.48 -17.08
CA ALA A 178 -12.10 -1.83 -17.17
C ALA A 178 -11.65 -2.47 -15.83
N ALA A 179 -11.67 -1.76 -14.71
CA ALA A 179 -11.37 -2.36 -13.42
C ALA A 179 -12.47 -3.34 -12.99
N ALA A 180 -12.09 -4.49 -12.44
CA ALA A 180 -13.05 -5.51 -12.06
C ALA A 180 -13.79 -5.15 -10.75
N GLU A 181 -13.15 -4.45 -9.82
CA GLU A 181 -13.72 -4.11 -8.52
C GLU A 181 -13.24 -2.74 -8.05
N ASP A 182 -14.18 -1.90 -7.61
CA ASP A 182 -13.92 -0.66 -6.87
C ASP A 182 -12.75 0.16 -7.47
N MET A 183 -12.78 0.39 -8.79
CA MET A 183 -11.74 1.11 -9.54
C MET A 183 -10.34 0.45 -9.51
N VAL A 184 -10.22 -0.80 -9.06
CA VAL A 184 -8.95 -1.55 -8.98
C VAL A 184 -8.97 -2.73 -9.95
N PHE A 185 -7.88 -2.91 -10.69
CA PHE A 185 -7.70 -4.01 -11.63
C PHE A 185 -7.40 -5.34 -10.90
N THR A 186 -8.28 -5.75 -9.98
CA THR A 186 -8.09 -6.97 -9.17
C THR A 186 -7.89 -8.20 -10.03
N GLN A 187 -8.48 -8.25 -11.22
CA GLN A 187 -8.30 -9.32 -12.21
C GLN A 187 -6.86 -9.54 -12.67
N TYR A 188 -5.96 -8.58 -12.43
CA TYR A 188 -4.53 -8.70 -12.74
C TYR A 188 -3.66 -8.88 -11.48
N TYR A 189 -4.28 -8.97 -10.30
CA TYR A 189 -3.59 -9.04 -9.02
C TYR A 189 -3.93 -10.35 -8.29
N PRO A 190 -3.25 -11.46 -8.64
CA PRO A 190 -3.58 -12.80 -8.12
C PRO A 190 -3.52 -12.89 -6.60
N ILE A 191 -2.75 -12.02 -5.95
CA ILE A 191 -2.66 -11.97 -4.49
C ILE A 191 -3.98 -11.44 -3.88
N LEU A 192 -4.61 -10.44 -4.50
CA LEU A 192 -5.92 -9.93 -4.06
C LEU A 192 -7.03 -10.97 -4.31
N GLU A 193 -7.04 -11.59 -5.49
CA GLU A 193 -8.02 -12.64 -5.79
C GLU A 193 -7.92 -13.82 -4.82
N ALA A 194 -6.70 -14.27 -4.53
CA ALA A 194 -6.47 -15.35 -3.57
C ALA A 194 -6.89 -14.95 -2.14
N ALA A 195 -6.68 -13.68 -1.76
CA ALA A 195 -7.10 -13.16 -0.46
C ALA A 195 -8.62 -13.18 -0.29
N LYS A 196 -9.34 -12.69 -1.32
CA LYS A 196 -10.79 -12.64 -1.33
C LYS A 196 -11.40 -14.06 -1.29
N ALA A 197 -10.93 -14.98 -2.13
CA ALA A 197 -11.38 -16.37 -2.14
C ALA A 197 -11.16 -17.07 -0.79
N ALA A 198 -10.03 -16.82 -0.13
CA ALA A 198 -9.75 -17.38 1.18
C ALA A 198 -10.61 -16.77 2.31
N GLY A 199 -11.02 -15.51 2.17
CA GLY A 199 -11.96 -14.84 3.09
C GLY A 199 -13.37 -15.42 3.00
N ASP A 200 -13.87 -15.67 1.80
CA ASP A 200 -15.18 -16.28 1.54
C ASP A 200 -15.26 -17.72 2.12
N ASP A 201 -14.16 -18.47 2.07
CA ASP A 201 -14.09 -19.84 2.65
C ASP A 201 -13.89 -19.85 4.18
N GLY A 202 -13.75 -18.70 4.82
CA GLY A 202 -13.43 -18.55 6.24
C GLY A 202 -12.02 -19.04 6.63
N ALA A 203 -11.18 -19.38 5.66
CA ALA A 203 -9.86 -20.01 5.89
C ALA A 203 -8.70 -19.01 6.01
N GLY A 204 -8.84 -17.80 5.48
CA GLY A 204 -7.76 -16.82 5.37
C GLY A 204 -6.58 -17.32 4.50
N ILE A 205 -5.78 -16.41 3.97
CA ILE A 205 -4.55 -16.80 3.26
C ILE A 205 -3.57 -17.44 4.26
N GLY A 206 -3.36 -18.72 4.17
CA GLY A 206 -2.44 -19.49 5.05
C GLY A 206 -3.10 -20.57 5.89
N GLY A 207 -4.41 -20.79 5.76
CA GLY A 207 -5.20 -21.68 6.61
C GLY A 207 -5.44 -23.12 6.15
N LYS A 208 -4.75 -23.62 5.13
CA LYS A 208 -4.72 -25.08 4.85
C LYS A 208 -3.29 -25.57 4.92
N LYS A 209 -2.94 -26.19 6.04
CA LYS A 209 -1.86 -27.16 6.15
C LYS A 209 -2.39 -28.54 5.77
#